data_dd869b63494683ee3b301453b2660d00
#
_entry.id   dd869b63494683ee3b301453b2660d00
#
_cell.length_a   1.000
_cell.length_b   1.000
_cell.length_c   1.000
_cell.angle_alpha   90.00
_cell.angle_beta   90.00
_cell.angle_gamma   90.00
#
_symmetry.space_group_name_H-M   'P 1'
#
loop_
_entity.id
_entity.type
_entity.pdbx_description
1 polymer ?
#
loop_
_entity_poly.entity_id
_entity_poly.type
_entity_poly.pdbx_seq_one_letter_code
_entity_poly.pdbx_strand_id
1 'polypeptide(L)'
;MIRLTWFVLSLCAAVPGAFAVTYTLPPEGSRLVGTPIIITVPEGNTLPLEAFAAQHGQGLSNLLEANPGVDPFLPKPGTRLVIPQQLILPDTVREGIIVNAAEMRLYYYPPGGNTVEVLPIGIGQAGRETPRNWVTAVERKQEGPTWSPTPNTRRAYAAEGKTLPAFVPAGPDNPMGLYAIYIGRLYAIHGTNSNFGIGLRVSQGCIRLRNNDIKYLFDNVPVGTRVQLIDRPVKVTTEPDGSRWVEVHEPLSRNRAEFESTRKVPLPISAAQRTQLINEGAGAELERRSGMPVKIGM
;
A
#
# COMPACT_ATOMS: atom_id res chain seq x y z
N MET A 1 -40.99 -33.31 -34.41
CA MET A 1 -39.61 -33.35 -33.78
C MET A 1 -39.23 -31.90 -33.45
N ILE A 2 -39.38 -31.50 -32.18
CA ILE A 2 -39.05 -30.14 -31.68
C ILE A 2 -37.64 -30.21 -31.12
N ARG A 3 -36.71 -29.49 -31.75
CA ARG A 3 -35.33 -29.35 -31.22
C ARG A 3 -35.31 -28.28 -30.17
N LEU A 4 -35.09 -28.69 -28.92
CA LEU A 4 -34.87 -27.80 -27.80
C LEU A 4 -33.41 -27.34 -27.82
N THR A 5 -33.19 -26.07 -28.18
CA THR A 5 -31.86 -25.46 -28.14
C THR A 5 -31.63 -24.90 -26.73
N TRP A 6 -30.67 -25.50 -25.98
CA TRP A 6 -30.23 -25.01 -24.67
C TRP A 6 -29.32 -23.79 -24.88
N PHE A 7 -29.79 -22.61 -24.48
CA PHE A 7 -28.93 -21.44 -24.32
C PHE A 7 -28.21 -21.56 -23.01
N VAL A 8 -26.91 -21.82 -23.05
CA VAL A 8 -26.03 -21.71 -21.87
C VAL A 8 -25.75 -20.22 -21.67
N LEU A 9 -26.43 -19.61 -20.72
CA LEU A 9 -26.12 -18.28 -20.25
C LEU A 9 -24.82 -18.36 -19.45
N SER A 10 -23.71 -17.98 -20.06
CA SER A 10 -22.42 -17.79 -19.36
C SER A 10 -22.56 -16.57 -18.46
N LEU A 11 -22.78 -16.82 -17.18
CA LEU A 11 -22.76 -15.79 -16.14
C LEU A 11 -21.28 -15.35 -15.95
N CYS A 12 -20.85 -14.31 -16.68
CA CYS A 12 -19.64 -13.60 -16.34
C CYS A 12 -19.85 -12.97 -14.95
N ALA A 13 -19.43 -13.64 -13.89
CA ALA A 13 -19.30 -13.04 -12.58
C ALA A 13 -18.28 -11.90 -12.73
N ALA A 14 -18.76 -10.66 -12.79
CA ALA A 14 -17.92 -9.49 -12.62
C ALA A 14 -17.28 -9.62 -11.23
N VAL A 15 -15.98 -9.88 -11.18
CA VAL A 15 -15.22 -9.81 -9.94
C VAL A 15 -15.30 -8.37 -9.48
N PRO A 16 -15.94 -8.06 -8.35
CA PRO A 16 -15.96 -6.69 -7.85
C PRO A 16 -14.51 -6.26 -7.65
N GLY A 17 -14.11 -5.16 -8.30
CA GLY A 17 -12.81 -4.56 -8.08
C GLY A 17 -12.66 -4.30 -6.58
N ALA A 18 -11.57 -4.74 -5.97
CA ALA A 18 -11.32 -4.48 -4.56
C ALA A 18 -11.24 -2.97 -4.36
N PHE A 19 -12.09 -2.48 -3.48
CA PHE A 19 -12.04 -1.11 -2.97
C PHE A 19 -11.10 -1.05 -1.76
N ALA A 20 -10.75 0.18 -1.33
CA ALA A 20 -10.12 0.44 -0.04
C ALA A 20 -10.75 -0.43 1.06
N VAL A 21 -9.94 -0.88 2.00
CA VAL A 21 -10.49 -1.57 3.19
C VAL A 21 -10.92 -0.51 4.18
N THR A 22 -12.22 -0.47 4.47
CA THR A 22 -12.83 0.44 5.44
C THR A 22 -12.81 -0.17 6.84
N TYR A 23 -12.30 0.57 7.80
CA TYR A 23 -12.35 0.19 9.21
C TYR A 23 -13.15 1.23 10.00
N THR A 24 -13.98 0.77 10.92
CA THR A 24 -14.52 1.64 11.97
C THR A 24 -13.39 2.06 12.89
N LEU A 25 -13.32 3.33 13.24
CA LEU A 25 -12.31 3.82 14.17
C LEU A 25 -12.54 3.15 15.55
N PRO A 26 -11.47 2.64 16.15
CA PRO A 26 -11.57 2.00 17.44
C PRO A 26 -11.83 3.06 18.53
N PRO A 27 -12.28 2.66 19.73
CA PRO A 27 -12.45 3.56 20.87
C PRO A 27 -11.17 4.38 21.14
N GLU A 28 -11.35 5.48 21.85
CA GLU A 28 -10.21 6.30 22.30
C GLU A 28 -9.20 5.45 23.08
N GLY A 29 -7.92 5.68 22.84
CA GLY A 29 -6.83 4.89 23.41
C GLY A 29 -6.49 3.61 22.64
N SER A 30 -7.35 3.13 21.73
CA SER A 30 -7.06 1.98 20.88
C SER A 30 -6.54 2.39 19.49
N ARG A 31 -5.64 1.58 18.94
CA ARG A 31 -5.18 1.73 17.54
C ARG A 31 -5.25 0.42 16.74
N LEU A 32 -5.60 -0.69 17.36
CA LEU A 32 -5.74 -1.97 16.69
C LEU A 32 -7.08 -2.04 15.97
N VAL A 33 -7.05 -2.34 14.67
CA VAL A 33 -8.26 -2.49 13.84
C VAL A 33 -8.20 -3.72 12.96
N GLY A 34 -9.36 -4.24 12.59
CA GLY A 34 -9.52 -5.37 11.69
C GLY A 34 -9.11 -6.72 12.27
N THR A 35 -9.18 -7.73 11.42
CA THR A 35 -8.77 -9.12 11.71
C THR A 35 -8.12 -9.71 10.46
N PRO A 36 -7.12 -10.59 10.58
CA PRO A 36 -6.56 -11.25 9.42
C PRO A 36 -7.57 -12.22 8.81
N ILE A 37 -7.51 -12.37 7.48
CA ILE A 37 -8.32 -13.35 6.74
C ILE A 37 -7.37 -14.43 6.22
N ILE A 38 -7.85 -15.67 6.19
CA ILE A 38 -7.11 -16.77 5.56
C ILE A 38 -7.92 -17.25 4.36
N ILE A 39 -7.26 -17.26 3.20
CA ILE A 39 -7.81 -17.82 1.97
C ILE A 39 -6.95 -19.00 1.49
N THR A 40 -7.51 -19.85 0.66
CA THR A 40 -6.76 -20.94 0.02
C THR A 40 -6.65 -20.66 -1.47
N VAL A 41 -5.45 -20.79 -2.02
CA VAL A 41 -5.21 -20.68 -3.46
C VAL A 41 -6.00 -21.78 -4.16
N PRO A 42 -6.88 -21.43 -5.12
CA PRO A 42 -7.74 -22.42 -5.77
C PRO A 42 -6.97 -23.39 -6.66
N GLU A 43 -7.54 -24.57 -6.88
CA GLU A 43 -7.05 -25.50 -7.90
C GLU A 43 -7.08 -24.85 -9.29
N GLY A 44 -6.05 -25.12 -10.10
CA GLY A 44 -5.91 -24.53 -11.42
C GLY A 44 -5.55 -23.03 -11.41
N ASN A 45 -5.01 -22.52 -10.30
CA ASN A 45 -4.60 -21.12 -10.20
C ASN A 45 -3.62 -20.72 -11.32
N THR A 46 -3.91 -19.62 -11.98
CA THR A 46 -3.05 -18.96 -12.99
C THR A 46 -2.69 -17.53 -12.60
N LEU A 47 -3.13 -17.07 -11.42
CA LEU A 47 -2.98 -15.69 -10.98
C LEU A 47 -1.72 -15.52 -10.10
N PRO A 48 -0.99 -14.41 -10.25
CA PRO A 48 0.10 -14.04 -9.36
C PRO A 48 -0.42 -13.57 -8.00
N LEU A 49 0.47 -13.52 -7.01
CA LEU A 49 0.15 -13.06 -5.65
C LEU A 49 -0.40 -11.62 -5.63
N GLU A 50 0.04 -10.77 -6.58
CA GLU A 50 -0.50 -9.40 -6.75
C GLU A 50 -2.00 -9.39 -7.02
N ALA A 51 -2.52 -10.34 -7.80
CA ALA A 51 -3.95 -10.43 -8.08
C ALA A 51 -4.75 -10.75 -6.81
N PHE A 52 -4.25 -11.65 -5.96
CA PHE A 52 -4.86 -11.91 -4.64
C PHE A 52 -4.78 -10.68 -3.73
N ALA A 53 -3.65 -9.95 -3.76
CA ALA A 53 -3.53 -8.69 -3.04
C ALA A 53 -4.60 -7.69 -3.52
N ALA A 54 -4.75 -7.51 -4.83
CA ALA A 54 -5.73 -6.61 -5.41
C ALA A 54 -7.16 -6.98 -5.03
N GLN A 55 -7.52 -8.26 -5.07
CA GLN A 55 -8.85 -8.75 -4.70
C GLN A 55 -9.24 -8.43 -3.23
N HIS A 56 -8.24 -8.25 -2.36
CA HIS A 56 -8.45 -8.02 -0.94
C HIS A 56 -8.02 -6.62 -0.46
N GLY A 57 -7.83 -5.67 -1.38
CA GLY A 57 -7.46 -4.29 -1.04
C GLY A 57 -6.07 -4.19 -0.39
N GLN A 58 -5.14 -5.08 -0.74
CA GLN A 58 -3.78 -5.10 -0.22
C GLN A 58 -2.74 -4.76 -1.29
N GLY A 59 -1.54 -4.36 -0.85
CA GLY A 59 -0.36 -4.25 -1.71
C GLY A 59 0.42 -5.57 -1.79
N LEU A 60 1.22 -5.75 -2.84
CA LEU A 60 2.02 -6.95 -3.00
C LEU A 60 3.00 -7.16 -1.83
N SER A 61 3.68 -6.09 -1.37
CA SER A 61 4.60 -6.19 -0.22
C SER A 61 3.92 -6.70 1.04
N ASN A 62 2.69 -6.24 1.31
CA ASN A 62 1.95 -6.67 2.50
C ASN A 62 1.65 -8.17 2.49
N LEU A 63 1.32 -8.73 1.30
CA LEU A 63 1.13 -10.16 1.16
C LEU A 63 2.45 -10.93 1.27
N LEU A 64 3.54 -10.42 0.74
CA LEU A 64 4.85 -11.05 0.83
C LEU A 64 5.36 -11.10 2.28
N GLU A 65 5.20 -10.03 3.05
CA GLU A 65 5.56 -9.96 4.47
C GLU A 65 4.73 -10.97 5.30
N ALA A 66 3.42 -11.03 5.06
CA ALA A 66 2.52 -11.92 5.77
C ALA A 66 2.70 -13.41 5.37
N ASN A 67 3.19 -13.70 4.15
CA ASN A 67 3.29 -15.04 3.57
C ASN A 67 4.71 -15.34 3.07
N PRO A 68 5.72 -15.41 3.94
CA PRO A 68 7.09 -15.65 3.52
C PRO A 68 7.23 -17.01 2.81
N GLY A 69 7.98 -17.03 1.70
CA GLY A 69 8.23 -18.23 0.92
C GLY A 69 7.16 -18.63 -0.09
N VAL A 70 6.07 -17.87 -0.20
CA VAL A 70 5.08 -18.03 -1.27
C VAL A 70 5.66 -17.49 -2.58
N ASP A 71 5.48 -18.25 -3.67
CA ASP A 71 5.87 -17.79 -5.01
C ASP A 71 5.00 -16.58 -5.42
N PRO A 72 5.61 -15.39 -5.66
CA PRO A 72 4.86 -14.20 -6.02
C PRO A 72 4.25 -14.27 -7.43
N PHE A 73 4.83 -15.07 -8.32
CA PHE A 73 4.38 -15.15 -9.71
C PHE A 73 3.28 -16.18 -9.93
N LEU A 74 3.35 -17.31 -9.21
CA LEU A 74 2.36 -18.37 -9.32
C LEU A 74 2.22 -19.14 -7.98
N PRO A 75 1.46 -18.61 -7.03
CA PRO A 75 1.16 -19.31 -5.79
C PRO A 75 0.57 -20.69 -6.06
N LYS A 76 1.10 -21.72 -5.40
CA LYS A 76 0.68 -23.10 -5.62
C LYS A 76 -0.76 -23.33 -5.14
N PRO A 77 -1.59 -24.07 -5.90
CA PRO A 77 -2.90 -24.52 -5.43
C PRO A 77 -2.83 -25.17 -4.04
N GLY A 78 -3.85 -24.94 -3.21
CA GLY A 78 -3.90 -25.43 -1.83
C GLY A 78 -3.08 -24.61 -0.83
N THR A 79 -2.22 -23.68 -1.27
CA THR A 79 -1.49 -22.78 -0.36
C THR A 79 -2.46 -21.91 0.43
N ARG A 80 -2.30 -21.90 1.76
CA ARG A 80 -3.04 -20.96 2.63
C ARG A 80 -2.33 -19.62 2.66
N LEU A 81 -3.04 -18.58 2.23
CA LEU A 81 -2.57 -17.20 2.25
C LEU A 81 -3.22 -16.44 3.40
N VAL A 82 -2.39 -15.76 4.18
CA VAL A 82 -2.84 -14.79 5.18
C VAL A 82 -3.00 -13.44 4.49
N ILE A 83 -4.20 -12.88 4.56
CA ILE A 83 -4.50 -11.51 4.09
C ILE A 83 -4.39 -10.58 5.31
N PRO A 84 -3.42 -9.65 5.35
CA PRO A 84 -3.11 -8.85 6.52
C PRO A 84 -4.08 -7.67 6.69
N GLN A 85 -5.36 -7.98 6.99
CA GLN A 85 -6.40 -6.97 7.25
C GLN A 85 -6.52 -6.59 8.74
N GLN A 86 -5.63 -7.06 9.60
CA GLN A 86 -5.45 -6.50 10.93
C GLN A 86 -4.23 -5.58 10.92
N LEU A 87 -4.34 -4.39 11.49
CA LEU A 87 -3.26 -3.42 11.55
C LEU A 87 -3.35 -2.49 12.77
N ILE A 88 -2.22 -1.89 13.13
CA ILE A 88 -2.15 -0.82 14.11
C ILE A 88 -2.20 0.52 13.36
N LEU A 89 -3.19 1.37 13.63
CA LEU A 89 -3.26 2.70 13.04
C LEU A 89 -2.01 3.52 13.40
N PRO A 90 -1.49 4.35 12.49
CA PRO A 90 -0.37 5.23 12.78
C PRO A 90 -0.63 6.14 13.99
N ASP A 91 0.42 6.39 14.77
CA ASP A 91 0.37 7.34 15.89
C ASP A 91 0.50 8.77 15.36
N THR A 92 -0.59 9.26 14.82
CA THR A 92 -0.72 10.58 14.20
C THR A 92 -2.09 11.16 14.49
N VAL A 93 -2.28 12.45 14.18
CA VAL A 93 -3.63 13.03 14.14
C VAL A 93 -4.46 12.25 13.11
N ARG A 94 -5.64 11.80 13.50
CA ARG A 94 -6.59 11.04 12.64
C ARG A 94 -7.41 12.02 11.80
N GLU A 95 -6.74 12.69 10.86
CA GLU A 95 -7.32 13.72 10.02
C GLU A 95 -6.71 13.70 8.62
N GLY A 96 -7.55 13.83 7.60
CA GLY A 96 -7.14 13.92 6.21
C GLY A 96 -6.44 12.65 5.73
N ILE A 97 -5.29 12.80 5.11
CA ILE A 97 -4.52 11.69 4.53
C ILE A 97 -3.22 11.49 5.31
N ILE A 98 -2.96 10.26 5.74
CA ILE A 98 -1.66 9.83 6.26
C ILE A 98 -1.07 8.80 5.29
N VAL A 99 0.15 9.01 4.85
CA VAL A 99 0.90 8.05 4.02
C VAL A 99 2.03 7.48 4.86
N ASN A 100 2.00 6.18 5.17
CA ASN A 100 3.14 5.52 5.78
C ASN A 100 3.91 4.74 4.71
N ALA A 101 5.02 5.30 4.29
CA ALA A 101 5.82 4.76 3.19
C ALA A 101 6.36 3.35 3.51
N ALA A 102 6.78 3.10 4.76
CA ALA A 102 7.30 1.79 5.17
C ALA A 102 6.25 0.67 5.08
N GLU A 103 4.98 0.99 5.28
CA GLU A 103 3.88 0.03 5.17
C GLU A 103 3.33 -0.13 3.75
N MET A 104 3.70 0.76 2.81
CA MET A 104 3.05 0.90 1.51
C MET A 104 1.54 1.11 1.64
N ARG A 105 1.09 1.91 2.64
CA ARG A 105 -0.31 2.20 2.94
C ARG A 105 -0.59 3.69 3.01
N LEU A 106 -1.77 4.08 2.51
CA LEU A 106 -2.39 5.38 2.68
C LEU A 106 -3.65 5.20 3.54
N TYR A 107 -3.80 6.05 4.52
CA TYR A 107 -4.93 6.12 5.43
C TYR A 107 -5.69 7.41 5.15
N TYR A 108 -6.97 7.32 4.82
CA TYR A 108 -7.83 8.48 4.65
C TYR A 108 -8.89 8.49 5.75
N TYR A 109 -8.95 9.58 6.48
CA TYR A 109 -9.93 9.84 7.53
C TYR A 109 -10.97 10.83 7.00
N PRO A 110 -12.17 10.36 6.57
CA PRO A 110 -13.22 11.24 6.07
C PRO A 110 -13.66 12.27 7.13
N PRO A 111 -13.86 13.55 6.75
CA PRO A 111 -14.28 14.58 7.69
C PRO A 111 -15.60 14.23 8.38
N GLY A 112 -15.65 14.33 9.71
CA GLY A 112 -16.84 14.04 10.51
C GLY A 112 -17.29 12.58 10.54
N GLY A 113 -16.51 11.67 9.94
CA GLY A 113 -16.74 10.23 9.97
C GLY A 113 -16.10 9.54 11.17
N ASN A 114 -16.52 8.30 11.40
CA ASN A 114 -15.91 7.39 12.38
C ASN A 114 -15.19 6.22 11.72
N THR A 115 -14.73 6.41 10.49
CA THR A 115 -14.04 5.38 9.70
C THR A 115 -12.66 5.85 9.25
N VAL A 116 -11.83 4.89 8.88
CA VAL A 116 -10.61 5.10 8.13
C VAL A 116 -10.59 4.18 6.92
N GLU A 117 -10.29 4.75 5.77
CA GLU A 117 -10.08 4.01 4.53
C GLU A 117 -8.60 3.71 4.38
N VAL A 118 -8.24 2.45 4.25
CA VAL A 118 -6.84 2.01 4.08
C VAL A 118 -6.64 1.51 2.67
N LEU A 119 -5.72 2.16 1.96
CA LEU A 119 -5.45 1.91 0.55
C LEU A 119 -3.98 1.51 0.37
N PRO A 120 -3.69 0.45 -0.38
CA PRO A 120 -2.33 0.09 -0.72
C PRO A 120 -1.77 1.06 -1.77
N ILE A 121 -0.49 1.40 -1.64
CA ILE A 121 0.17 2.34 -2.53
C ILE A 121 1.46 1.79 -3.12
N GLY A 122 1.86 2.34 -4.28
CA GLY A 122 3.22 2.28 -4.77
C GLY A 122 3.92 3.60 -4.51
N ILE A 123 5.23 3.57 -4.24
CA ILE A 123 6.02 4.76 -3.88
C ILE A 123 7.28 4.90 -4.76
N GLY A 124 8.05 5.95 -4.51
CA GLY A 124 9.30 6.24 -5.20
C GLY A 124 10.34 5.13 -5.08
N GLN A 125 10.98 4.80 -6.20
CA GLN A 125 12.10 3.85 -6.23
C GLN A 125 13.33 4.38 -5.47
N ALA A 126 14.28 3.51 -5.17
CA ALA A 126 15.54 3.90 -4.54
C ALA A 126 16.27 4.95 -5.40
N GLY A 127 16.69 6.07 -4.77
CA GLY A 127 17.27 7.23 -5.44
C GLY A 127 16.25 8.23 -6.00
N ARG A 128 14.96 7.97 -5.83
CA ARG A 128 13.84 8.85 -6.21
C ARG A 128 12.69 8.71 -5.22
N GLU A 129 13.03 8.89 -3.95
CA GLU A 129 12.17 8.57 -2.83
C GLU A 129 10.94 9.50 -2.77
N THR A 130 9.83 8.91 -2.36
CA THR A 130 8.71 9.68 -1.84
C THR A 130 9.16 10.42 -0.57
N PRO A 131 8.84 11.71 -0.40
CA PRO A 131 9.22 12.45 0.80
C PRO A 131 8.77 11.74 2.07
N ARG A 132 9.61 11.83 3.11
CA ARG A 132 9.35 11.28 4.44
C ARG A 132 9.27 12.42 5.44
N ASN A 133 8.43 12.28 6.47
CA ASN A 133 8.27 13.28 7.53
C ASN A 133 7.90 14.68 6.99
N TRP A 134 6.90 14.72 6.11
CA TRP A 134 6.44 15.94 5.48
C TRP A 134 4.94 16.12 5.71
N VAL A 135 4.54 17.32 6.14
CA VAL A 135 3.14 17.73 6.23
C VAL A 135 2.86 18.77 5.15
N THR A 136 1.77 18.55 4.42
CA THR A 136 1.31 19.38 3.32
C THR A 136 -0.22 19.32 3.24
N ALA A 137 -0.78 19.82 2.15
CA ALA A 137 -2.20 19.75 1.87
C ALA A 137 -2.45 19.43 0.39
N VAL A 138 -3.67 19.00 0.09
CA VAL A 138 -4.15 18.90 -1.29
C VAL A 138 -4.25 20.28 -1.91
N GLU A 139 -3.45 20.56 -2.93
CA GLU A 139 -3.43 21.85 -3.62
C GLU A 139 -4.46 21.93 -4.75
N ARG A 140 -4.59 20.86 -5.52
CA ARG A 140 -5.53 20.75 -6.65
C ARG A 140 -5.76 19.32 -7.03
N LYS A 141 -6.84 19.09 -7.78
CA LYS A 141 -7.19 17.78 -8.36
C LYS A 141 -7.33 17.90 -9.87
N GLN A 142 -7.03 16.84 -10.60
CA GLN A 142 -7.13 16.82 -12.05
C GLN A 142 -7.60 15.44 -12.54
N GLU A 143 -8.73 15.44 -13.25
CA GLU A 143 -9.15 14.32 -14.05
C GLU A 143 -8.41 14.37 -15.40
N GLY A 144 -8.03 13.19 -15.92
CA GLY A 144 -7.25 13.09 -17.14
C GLY A 144 -5.92 13.86 -17.11
N PRO A 145 -5.02 13.58 -16.16
CA PRO A 145 -3.76 14.30 -16.07
C PRO A 145 -2.88 14.01 -17.29
N THR A 146 -2.12 14.99 -17.74
CA THR A 146 -1.03 14.80 -18.70
C THR A 146 0.25 14.44 -17.96
N TRP A 147 0.94 13.41 -18.39
CA TRP A 147 2.25 13.07 -17.84
C TRP A 147 3.38 13.70 -18.66
N SER A 148 4.22 14.48 -17.99
CA SER A 148 5.43 15.05 -18.60
C SER A 148 6.66 14.47 -17.89
N PRO A 149 7.48 13.63 -18.57
CA PRO A 149 8.69 13.09 -17.98
C PRO A 149 9.66 14.21 -17.60
N THR A 150 10.18 14.15 -16.37
CA THR A 150 11.20 15.09 -15.92
C THR A 150 12.51 14.90 -16.68
N PRO A 151 13.42 15.91 -16.71
CA PRO A 151 14.74 15.74 -17.31
C PRO A 151 15.50 14.53 -16.76
N ASN A 152 15.38 14.26 -15.46
CA ASN A 152 15.99 13.09 -14.82
C ASN A 152 15.38 11.77 -15.33
N THR A 153 14.06 11.72 -15.47
CA THR A 153 13.37 10.56 -16.04
C THR A 153 13.84 10.29 -17.47
N ARG A 154 13.91 11.34 -18.30
CA ARG A 154 14.41 11.22 -19.69
C ARG A 154 15.83 10.69 -19.74
N ARG A 155 16.74 11.22 -18.90
CA ARG A 155 18.13 10.73 -18.85
C ARG A 155 18.23 9.26 -18.46
N ALA A 156 17.43 8.83 -17.49
CA ALA A 156 17.41 7.43 -17.06
C ALA A 156 16.96 6.48 -18.18
N TYR A 157 15.88 6.85 -18.88
CA TYR A 157 15.39 6.04 -20.01
C TYR A 157 16.36 6.06 -21.18
N ALA A 158 17.00 7.20 -21.47
CA ALA A 158 18.03 7.30 -22.51
C ALA A 158 19.24 6.41 -22.20
N ALA A 159 19.64 6.28 -20.94
CA ALA A 159 20.70 5.36 -20.51
C ALA A 159 20.33 3.87 -20.75
N GLU A 160 19.04 3.55 -20.84
CA GLU A 160 18.52 2.23 -21.20
C GLU A 160 18.23 2.09 -22.72
N GLY A 161 18.64 3.08 -23.53
CA GLY A 161 18.37 3.09 -24.98
C GLY A 161 16.93 3.42 -25.36
N LYS A 162 16.12 3.94 -24.41
CA LYS A 162 14.70 4.27 -24.61
C LYS A 162 14.49 5.77 -24.75
N THR A 163 13.64 6.18 -25.70
CA THR A 163 13.25 7.58 -25.88
C THR A 163 11.81 7.78 -25.37
N LEU A 164 11.63 8.74 -24.48
CA LEU A 164 10.31 9.13 -23.99
C LEU A 164 9.74 10.29 -24.82
N PRO A 165 8.41 10.30 -25.07
CA PRO A 165 7.72 11.42 -25.71
C PRO A 165 7.85 12.69 -24.85
N ALA A 166 7.57 13.85 -25.46
CA ALA A 166 7.55 15.12 -24.74
C ALA A 166 6.53 15.12 -23.59
N PHE A 167 5.39 14.54 -23.84
CA PHE A 167 4.32 14.30 -22.86
C PHE A 167 3.48 13.10 -23.31
N VAL A 168 2.77 12.49 -22.36
CA VAL A 168 1.72 11.49 -22.62
C VAL A 168 0.40 12.13 -22.23
N PRO A 169 -0.56 12.28 -23.17
CA PRO A 169 -1.87 12.86 -22.87
C PRO A 169 -2.68 11.96 -21.93
N ALA A 170 -3.81 12.47 -21.46
CA ALA A 170 -4.79 11.65 -20.75
C ALA A 170 -5.19 10.44 -21.59
N GLY A 171 -5.30 9.28 -20.96
CA GLY A 171 -5.67 8.04 -21.63
C GLY A 171 -5.17 6.79 -20.92
N PRO A 172 -5.49 5.60 -21.48
CA PRO A 172 -5.17 4.31 -20.86
C PRO A 172 -3.66 4.06 -20.73
N ASP A 173 -2.85 4.63 -21.62
CA ASP A 173 -1.38 4.47 -21.60
C ASP A 173 -0.65 5.47 -20.69
N ASN A 174 -1.40 6.40 -20.08
CA ASN A 174 -0.82 7.41 -19.22
C ASN A 174 -0.36 6.79 -17.87
N PRO A 175 0.93 6.88 -17.51
CA PRO A 175 1.42 6.30 -16.25
C PRO A 175 0.87 6.99 -14.99
N MET A 176 0.19 8.15 -15.11
CA MET A 176 -0.53 8.78 -14.01
C MET A 176 -1.97 8.27 -13.84
N GLY A 177 -2.42 7.38 -14.72
CA GLY A 177 -3.80 6.88 -14.70
C GLY A 177 -4.82 7.97 -15.02
N LEU A 178 -6.04 7.81 -14.49
CA LEU A 178 -7.19 8.66 -14.85
C LEU A 178 -7.37 9.89 -13.95
N TYR A 179 -6.81 9.88 -12.74
CA TYR A 179 -6.99 10.93 -11.73
C TYR A 179 -5.68 11.24 -11.01
N ALA A 180 -5.49 12.50 -10.65
CA ALA A 180 -4.36 12.96 -9.85
C ALA A 180 -4.80 13.98 -8.80
N ILE A 181 -4.24 13.87 -7.59
CA ILE A 181 -4.38 14.78 -6.46
C ILE A 181 -2.99 15.33 -6.15
N TYR A 182 -2.76 16.59 -6.42
CA TYR A 182 -1.46 17.25 -6.23
C TYR A 182 -1.32 17.75 -4.79
N ILE A 183 -0.16 17.46 -4.19
CA ILE A 183 0.10 17.73 -2.77
C ILE A 183 1.29 18.67 -2.54
N GLY A 184 1.72 19.38 -3.56
CA GLY A 184 2.82 20.33 -3.50
C GLY A 184 4.16 19.75 -3.96
N ARG A 185 5.13 20.64 -4.19
CA ARG A 185 6.50 20.29 -4.62
C ARG A 185 6.57 19.34 -5.81
N LEU A 186 5.60 19.39 -6.72
CA LEU A 186 5.44 18.49 -7.88
C LEU A 186 5.11 17.03 -7.52
N TYR A 187 4.79 16.73 -6.27
CA TYR A 187 4.31 15.41 -5.88
C TYR A 187 2.80 15.29 -6.06
N ALA A 188 2.39 14.10 -6.44
CA ALA A 188 0.98 13.76 -6.59
C ALA A 188 0.67 12.37 -6.03
N ILE A 189 -0.57 12.20 -5.59
CA ILE A 189 -1.24 10.93 -5.39
C ILE A 189 -2.05 10.69 -6.66
N HIS A 190 -1.79 9.61 -7.41
CA HIS A 190 -2.36 9.43 -8.73
C HIS A 190 -2.62 7.96 -9.05
N GLY A 191 -3.41 7.71 -10.08
CA GLY A 191 -3.68 6.39 -10.61
C GLY A 191 -2.48 5.76 -11.31
N THR A 192 -2.72 4.69 -12.04
CA THR A 192 -1.70 4.00 -12.81
C THR A 192 -2.29 3.35 -14.05
N ASN A 193 -1.52 3.20 -15.09
CA ASN A 193 -1.84 2.36 -16.24
C ASN A 193 -1.48 0.87 -16.02
N SER A 194 -0.88 0.54 -14.88
CA SER A 194 -0.49 -0.82 -14.53
C SER A 194 -0.62 -1.05 -13.02
N ASN A 195 -1.41 -2.00 -12.62
CA ASN A 195 -1.60 -2.37 -11.21
C ASN A 195 -0.37 -3.04 -10.61
N PHE A 196 0.49 -3.63 -11.44
CA PHE A 196 1.79 -4.11 -10.99
C PHE A 196 2.61 -2.92 -10.49
N GLY A 197 2.98 -2.95 -9.24
CA GLY A 197 3.70 -1.84 -8.59
C GLY A 197 2.97 -1.25 -7.39
N ILE A 198 1.71 -1.64 -7.13
CA ILE A 198 1.03 -1.32 -5.88
C ILE A 198 1.56 -2.26 -4.78
N GLY A 199 2.16 -1.64 -3.77
CA GLY A 199 2.97 -2.32 -2.76
C GLY A 199 4.45 -2.41 -3.13
N LEU A 200 4.94 -1.62 -4.12
CA LEU A 200 6.33 -1.64 -4.55
C LEU A 200 6.92 -0.22 -4.70
N ARG A 201 8.25 -0.16 -4.76
CA ARG A 201 9.02 1.07 -5.03
C ARG A 201 9.29 1.21 -6.52
N VAL A 202 8.40 1.85 -7.24
CA VAL A 202 8.40 1.86 -8.72
C VAL A 202 8.24 3.24 -9.35
N SER A 203 7.85 4.27 -8.59
CA SER A 203 7.58 5.60 -9.13
C SER A 203 8.81 6.50 -9.13
N GLN A 204 8.64 7.72 -9.64
CA GLN A 204 9.64 8.78 -9.61
C GLN A 204 9.49 9.68 -8.36
N GLY A 205 8.88 9.16 -7.29
CA GLY A 205 8.61 9.85 -6.03
C GLY A 205 7.13 10.08 -5.74
N CYS A 206 6.27 10.08 -6.75
CA CYS A 206 4.83 10.19 -6.56
C CYS A 206 4.23 8.91 -5.94
N ILE A 207 3.04 9.05 -5.38
CA ILE A 207 2.30 7.98 -4.72
C ILE A 207 1.30 7.41 -5.73
N ARG A 208 1.42 6.12 -6.04
CA ARG A 208 0.54 5.42 -6.98
C ARG A 208 -0.54 4.63 -6.28
N LEU A 209 -1.75 4.67 -6.84
CA LEU A 209 -2.88 3.85 -6.44
C LEU A 209 -3.47 3.12 -7.66
N ARG A 210 -4.27 2.09 -7.40
CA ARG A 210 -5.16 1.52 -8.42
C ARG A 210 -6.17 2.57 -8.86
N ASN A 211 -6.65 2.50 -10.10
CA ASN A 211 -7.54 3.53 -10.63
C ASN A 211 -8.86 3.67 -9.85
N ASN A 212 -9.41 2.58 -9.32
CA ASN A 212 -10.60 2.66 -8.48
C ASN A 212 -10.33 3.38 -7.14
N ASP A 213 -9.16 3.12 -6.55
CA ASP A 213 -8.75 3.72 -5.27
C ASP A 213 -8.52 5.23 -5.42
N ILE A 214 -7.79 5.64 -6.47
CA ILE A 214 -7.59 7.08 -6.71
C ILE A 214 -8.89 7.78 -7.10
N LYS A 215 -9.80 7.10 -7.83
CA LYS A 215 -11.11 7.68 -8.13
C LYS A 215 -11.89 7.95 -6.85
N TYR A 216 -11.92 6.98 -5.93
CA TYR A 216 -12.55 7.16 -4.63
C TYR A 216 -11.99 8.38 -3.88
N LEU A 217 -10.66 8.49 -3.77
CA LEU A 217 -10.04 9.65 -3.13
C LEU A 217 -10.33 10.94 -3.88
N PHE A 218 -10.29 10.92 -5.22
CA PHE A 218 -10.60 12.08 -6.05
C PHE A 218 -12.01 12.61 -5.79
N ASP A 219 -12.97 11.72 -5.67
CA ASP A 219 -14.37 12.10 -5.43
C ASP A 219 -14.59 12.63 -4.00
N ASN A 220 -13.90 12.07 -3.01
CA ASN A 220 -14.19 12.28 -1.58
C ASN A 220 -13.22 13.21 -0.84
N VAL A 221 -12.02 13.45 -1.35
CA VAL A 221 -11.01 14.29 -0.69
C VAL A 221 -11.12 15.74 -1.18
N PRO A 222 -11.47 16.71 -0.32
CA PRO A 222 -11.49 18.13 -0.67
C PRO A 222 -10.09 18.69 -0.93
N VAL A 223 -10.01 19.75 -1.76
CA VAL A 223 -8.84 20.63 -1.81
C VAL A 223 -8.65 21.29 -0.43
N GLY A 224 -7.41 21.43 0.00
CA GLY A 224 -7.06 21.89 1.34
C GLY A 224 -6.94 20.77 2.39
N THR A 225 -7.37 19.52 2.08
CA THR A 225 -7.23 18.38 3.00
C THR A 225 -5.76 18.21 3.40
N ARG A 226 -5.52 18.08 4.71
CA ARG A 226 -4.19 17.83 5.28
C ARG A 226 -3.64 16.48 4.77
N VAL A 227 -2.36 16.46 4.39
CA VAL A 227 -1.62 15.26 3.99
C VAL A 227 -0.34 15.16 4.80
N GLN A 228 -0.12 14.05 5.47
CA GLN A 228 1.10 13.79 6.22
C GLN A 228 1.78 12.52 5.71
N LEU A 229 3.04 12.65 5.33
CA LEU A 229 3.88 11.53 4.93
C LEU A 229 4.79 11.15 6.09
N ILE A 230 4.83 9.87 6.43
CA ILE A 230 5.66 9.28 7.49
C ILE A 230 6.40 8.05 6.97
N ASP A 231 7.42 7.62 7.71
CA ASP A 231 8.20 6.40 7.45
C ASP A 231 8.40 5.68 8.78
N ARG A 232 7.42 4.89 9.18
CA ARG A 232 7.39 4.21 10.48
C ARG A 232 7.14 2.72 10.30
N PRO A 233 8.21 1.92 10.14
CA PRO A 233 8.09 0.47 9.95
C PRO A 233 7.76 -0.29 11.24
N VAL A 234 7.93 0.32 12.41
CA VAL A 234 7.60 -0.29 13.71
C VAL A 234 6.51 0.53 14.38
N LYS A 235 5.40 -0.10 14.68
CA LYS A 235 4.28 0.49 15.43
C LYS A 235 3.99 -0.35 16.67
N VAL A 236 3.75 0.30 17.79
CA VAL A 236 3.41 -0.35 19.06
C VAL A 236 2.16 0.31 19.61
N THR A 237 1.22 -0.46 20.10
CA THR A 237 0.05 0.06 20.80
C THR A 237 -0.18 -0.69 22.11
N THR A 238 -0.74 0.00 23.08
CA THR A 238 -1.33 -0.60 24.27
C THR A 238 -2.81 -0.37 24.19
N GLU A 239 -3.58 -1.45 24.17
CA GLU A 239 -5.01 -1.40 24.02
C GLU A 239 -5.70 -1.15 25.39
N PRO A 240 -6.97 -0.72 25.43
CA PRO A 240 -7.67 -0.42 26.68
C PRO A 240 -7.75 -1.59 27.67
N ASP A 241 -7.63 -2.83 27.20
CA ASP A 241 -7.59 -4.03 28.06
C ASP A 241 -6.19 -4.30 28.65
N GLY A 242 -5.23 -3.39 28.42
CA GLY A 242 -3.83 -3.52 28.84
C GLY A 242 -2.96 -4.37 27.93
N SER A 243 -3.52 -5.04 26.93
CA SER A 243 -2.73 -5.84 25.99
C SER A 243 -1.83 -4.96 25.13
N ARG A 244 -0.60 -5.41 24.89
CA ARG A 244 0.35 -4.72 24.03
C ARG A 244 0.54 -5.47 22.73
N TRP A 245 0.68 -4.71 21.65
CA TRP A 245 0.81 -5.22 20.30
C TRP A 245 1.93 -4.48 19.56
N VAL A 246 2.65 -5.21 18.73
CA VAL A 246 3.65 -4.65 17.81
C VAL A 246 3.35 -5.08 16.38
N GLU A 247 3.53 -4.17 15.44
CA GLU A 247 3.49 -4.44 14.00
C GLU A 247 4.81 -3.98 13.40
N VAL A 248 5.48 -4.86 12.66
CA VAL A 248 6.82 -4.61 12.12
C VAL A 248 6.83 -4.89 10.62
N HIS A 249 7.21 -3.88 9.86
CA HIS A 249 7.42 -3.95 8.42
C HIS A 249 8.92 -3.91 8.07
N GLU A 250 9.26 -4.33 6.85
CA GLU A 250 10.61 -4.15 6.34
C GLU A 250 10.89 -2.65 6.11
N PRO A 251 11.92 -2.08 6.77
CA PRO A 251 12.26 -0.67 6.56
C PRO A 251 12.67 -0.41 5.12
N LEU A 252 12.35 0.77 4.62
CA LEU A 252 12.81 1.19 3.30
C LEU A 252 14.33 1.36 3.27
N SER A 253 14.98 0.77 2.29
CA SER A 253 16.39 1.01 2.01
C SER A 253 16.63 2.50 1.76
N ARG A 254 17.75 3.01 2.28
CA ARG A 254 18.13 4.44 2.23
C ARG A 254 18.80 4.82 0.93
N ASN A 255 19.36 3.84 0.24
CA ASN A 255 20.07 4.03 -1.03
C ASN A 255 20.02 2.75 -1.86
N ARG A 256 20.52 2.84 -3.10
CA ARG A 256 20.51 1.74 -4.05
C ARG A 256 21.35 0.53 -3.59
N ALA A 257 22.52 0.77 -2.99
CA ALA A 257 23.40 -0.31 -2.51
C ALA A 257 22.73 -1.11 -1.37
N GLU A 258 22.02 -0.43 -0.48
CA GLU A 258 21.23 -1.08 0.59
C GLU A 258 20.03 -1.84 0.01
N PHE A 259 19.38 -1.30 -1.02
CA PHE A 259 18.29 -1.96 -1.74
C PHE A 259 18.73 -3.24 -2.47
N GLU A 260 19.90 -3.23 -3.05
CA GLU A 260 20.49 -4.39 -3.77
C GLU A 260 21.17 -5.39 -2.81
N SER A 261 21.29 -5.04 -1.52
CA SER A 261 21.90 -5.89 -0.50
C SER A 261 20.94 -7.00 -0.07
N THR A 262 21.49 -8.19 0.19
CA THR A 262 20.76 -9.29 0.84
C THR A 262 20.60 -9.11 2.36
N ARG A 263 21.23 -8.10 2.94
CA ARG A 263 21.15 -7.82 4.38
C ARG A 263 19.85 -7.07 4.70
N LYS A 264 19.17 -7.50 5.75
CA LYS A 264 18.01 -6.77 6.24
C LYS A 264 18.39 -5.36 6.67
N VAL A 265 17.59 -4.39 6.26
CA VAL A 265 17.75 -2.99 6.70
C VAL A 265 17.53 -2.91 8.21
N PRO A 266 18.40 -2.25 8.98
CA PRO A 266 18.21 -2.08 10.42
C PRO A 266 16.89 -1.37 10.73
N LEU A 267 16.14 -1.87 11.72
CA LEU A 267 14.93 -1.20 12.20
C LEU A 267 15.32 0.16 12.84
N PRO A 268 14.60 1.25 12.52
CA PRO A 268 14.89 2.59 13.03
C PRO A 268 14.35 2.78 14.46
N ILE A 269 14.75 1.89 15.36
CA ILE A 269 14.45 1.95 16.79
C ILE A 269 15.75 2.01 17.60
N SER A 270 15.74 2.69 18.74
CA SER A 270 16.90 2.76 19.61
C SER A 270 17.22 1.39 20.26
N ALA A 271 18.44 1.22 20.72
CA ALA A 271 18.84 0.00 21.44
C ALA A 271 17.94 -0.25 22.67
N ALA A 272 17.59 0.81 23.40
CA ALA A 272 16.69 0.72 24.55
C ALA A 272 15.29 0.24 24.15
N GLN A 273 14.70 0.81 23.09
CA GLN A 273 13.41 0.38 22.57
C GLN A 273 13.46 -1.08 22.09
N ARG A 274 14.55 -1.48 21.40
CA ARG A 274 14.71 -2.88 20.95
C ARG A 274 14.77 -3.84 22.14
N THR A 275 15.57 -3.50 23.18
CA THR A 275 15.66 -4.32 24.39
C THR A 275 14.31 -4.42 25.09
N GLN A 276 13.59 -3.31 25.22
CA GLN A 276 12.25 -3.31 25.82
C GLN A 276 11.30 -4.24 25.06
N LEU A 277 11.21 -4.09 23.73
CA LEU A 277 10.34 -4.91 22.89
C LEU A 277 10.70 -6.40 22.96
N ILE A 278 12.00 -6.75 23.02
CA ILE A 278 12.45 -8.14 23.20
C ILE A 278 11.99 -8.68 24.57
N ASN A 279 12.15 -7.91 25.65
CA ASN A 279 11.71 -8.31 26.98
C ASN A 279 10.19 -8.48 27.08
N GLU A 280 9.43 -7.77 26.24
CA GLU A 280 7.98 -7.88 26.12
C GLU A 280 7.54 -9.03 25.18
N GLY A 281 8.47 -9.77 24.58
CA GLY A 281 8.19 -10.93 23.73
C GLY A 281 8.18 -10.66 22.22
N ALA A 282 8.57 -9.45 21.77
CA ALA A 282 8.57 -9.08 20.34
C ALA A 282 9.76 -9.65 19.55
N GLY A 283 10.71 -10.35 20.18
CA GLY A 283 11.97 -10.74 19.52
C GLY A 283 11.79 -11.43 18.18
N ALA A 284 10.89 -12.40 18.11
CA ALA A 284 10.61 -13.13 16.88
C ALA A 284 10.04 -12.22 15.78
N GLU A 285 9.14 -11.29 16.13
CA GLU A 285 8.50 -10.38 15.17
C GLU A 285 9.49 -9.30 14.67
N LEU A 286 10.36 -8.80 15.52
CA LEU A 286 11.44 -7.88 15.10
C LEU A 286 12.36 -8.49 14.04
N GLU A 287 12.52 -9.81 14.05
CA GLU A 287 13.30 -10.53 13.04
C GLU A 287 12.44 -10.96 11.84
N ARG A 288 11.20 -11.38 12.06
CA ARG A 288 10.30 -11.85 11.01
C ARG A 288 9.79 -10.72 10.14
N ARG A 289 9.34 -9.59 10.74
CA ARG A 289 8.76 -8.44 10.05
C ARG A 289 7.56 -8.83 9.20
N SER A 290 6.56 -9.40 9.85
CA SER A 290 5.39 -9.96 9.16
C SER A 290 4.42 -8.92 8.60
N GLY A 291 4.59 -7.64 8.94
CA GLY A 291 3.65 -6.59 8.58
C GLY A 291 2.28 -6.73 9.24
N MET A 292 2.18 -7.55 10.29
CA MET A 292 0.94 -7.81 11.01
C MET A 292 1.11 -7.56 12.51
N PRO A 293 0.04 -7.10 13.21
CA PRO A 293 0.05 -6.99 14.65
C PRO A 293 0.27 -8.33 15.35
N VAL A 294 1.22 -8.38 16.27
CA VAL A 294 1.49 -9.51 17.14
C VAL A 294 1.34 -9.06 18.59
N LYS A 295 0.61 -9.82 19.39
CA LYS A 295 0.48 -9.57 20.82
C LYS A 295 1.79 -9.91 21.53
N ILE A 296 2.32 -8.98 22.33
CA ILE A 296 3.65 -9.11 22.96
C ILE A 296 3.60 -9.01 24.48
N GLY A 297 2.66 -8.36 25.07
CA GLY A 297 2.56 -8.18 26.51
C GLY A 297 1.14 -7.88 26.96
N MET A 298 0.93 -7.94 28.25
CA MET A 298 -0.26 -7.44 28.92
C MET A 298 0.11 -6.22 29.73
#